data_1317647087bc3926bf3f5fd26ab2d1f7
#
_entry.id   1317647087bc3926bf3f5fd26ab2d1f7
#
_cell.length_a   1.000
_cell.length_b   1.000
_cell.length_c   1.000
_cell.angle_alpha   90.00
_cell.angle_beta   90.00
_cell.angle_gamma   90.00
#
_symmetry.space_group_name_H-M   'P 1'
#
loop_
_entity.id
_entity.type
_entity.pdbx_description
1 polymer ?
#
loop_
_entity_poly.entity_id
_entity_poly.type
_entity_poly.pdbx_seq_one_letter_code
_entity_poly.pdbx_strand_id
1 'polypeptide(L)'
;MTEWRFAEEPIGETTVKKIEKALDIKFPNDYISTILNNNGARPSKKIFDYENTKGAVFNRLHGLTEDSSSFILEVLEDYQDGRMLSGVVPFACDPFGNEICFDYRQNKENPTVVFWDHEIAYEDPDGALSHICDSFTELVDKLYEE
;
A
#
# COMPACT_ATOMS: atom_id res chain seq x y z
N MET A 1 10.82 -6.14 -16.29
CA MET A 1 10.49 -6.46 -14.90
C MET A 1 10.69 -5.24 -14.00
N THR A 2 9.77 -5.01 -13.07
CA THR A 2 9.88 -3.89 -12.13
C THR A 2 11.02 -4.13 -11.14
N GLU A 3 11.86 -3.12 -10.98
CA GLU A 3 12.91 -3.10 -9.97
C GLU A 3 12.53 -2.12 -8.88
N TRP A 4 13.06 -2.30 -7.68
CA TRP A 4 12.84 -1.39 -6.56
C TRP A 4 14.09 -0.56 -6.33
N ARG A 5 13.91 0.76 -6.18
CA ARG A 5 15.01 1.74 -6.06
C ARG A 5 14.83 2.61 -4.84
N PHE A 6 15.94 3.17 -4.37
CA PHE A 6 15.95 4.10 -3.24
C PHE A 6 15.40 3.49 -1.94
N ALA A 7 15.65 2.19 -1.74
CA ALA A 7 15.25 1.52 -0.52
C ALA A 7 15.97 2.12 0.70
N GLU A 8 15.25 2.21 1.80
CA GLU A 8 15.82 2.52 3.10
C GLU A 8 16.53 1.27 3.63
N GLU A 9 17.06 1.31 4.85
CA GLU A 9 17.77 0.16 5.42
C GLU A 9 16.91 -1.10 5.40
N PRO A 10 17.49 -2.28 5.11
CA PRO A 10 16.73 -3.53 5.17
C PRO A 10 16.15 -3.76 6.56
N ILE A 11 15.04 -4.47 6.62
CA ILE A 11 14.36 -4.79 7.87
C ILE A 11 14.29 -6.30 8.04
N GLY A 12 14.08 -6.74 9.29
CA GLY A 12 13.93 -8.15 9.59
C GLY A 12 12.48 -8.55 9.74
N GLU A 13 12.26 -9.86 9.83
CA GLU A 13 10.92 -10.41 10.06
C GLU A 13 10.31 -9.95 11.38
N THR A 14 11.14 -9.68 12.38
CA THR A 14 10.68 -9.17 13.68
C THR A 14 9.99 -7.81 13.51
N THR A 15 10.55 -6.95 12.67
CA THR A 15 9.94 -5.64 12.36
C THR A 15 8.59 -5.83 11.68
N VAL A 16 8.51 -6.73 10.69
CA VAL A 16 7.26 -7.03 9.99
C VAL A 16 6.20 -7.51 10.98
N LYS A 17 6.54 -8.44 11.86
CA LYS A 17 5.61 -8.98 12.86
C LYS A 17 5.14 -7.93 13.85
N LYS A 18 6.01 -7.00 14.21
CA LYS A 18 5.65 -5.89 15.10
C LYS A 18 4.56 -5.03 14.47
N ILE A 19 4.70 -4.72 13.20
CA ILE A 19 3.70 -3.93 12.47
C ILE A 19 2.41 -4.72 12.27
N GLU A 20 2.50 -5.99 11.91
CA GLU A 20 1.33 -6.87 11.79
C GLU A 20 0.51 -6.89 13.09
N LYS A 21 1.20 -6.99 14.23
CA LYS A 21 0.55 -6.99 15.53
C LYS A 21 -0.13 -5.64 15.82
N ALA A 22 0.55 -4.54 15.50
CA ALA A 22 0.00 -3.21 15.72
C ALA A 22 -1.26 -2.97 14.89
N LEU A 23 -1.32 -3.53 13.68
CA LEU A 23 -2.45 -3.39 12.77
C LEU A 23 -3.49 -4.50 12.92
N ASP A 24 -3.19 -5.54 13.68
CA ASP A 24 -4.02 -6.74 13.84
C ASP A 24 -4.33 -7.40 12.49
N ILE A 25 -3.31 -7.57 11.67
CA ILE A 25 -3.40 -8.19 10.34
C ILE A 25 -2.20 -9.10 10.10
N LYS A 26 -2.27 -9.85 9.00
CA LYS A 26 -1.13 -10.58 8.46
C LYS A 26 -0.89 -10.11 7.03
N PHE A 27 0.32 -9.61 6.76
CA PHE A 27 0.68 -9.19 5.41
C PHE A 27 0.81 -10.40 4.46
N PRO A 28 0.47 -10.23 3.17
CA PRO A 28 0.71 -11.28 2.19
C PRO A 28 2.18 -11.63 2.07
N ASN A 29 2.50 -12.90 1.83
CA ASN A 29 3.87 -13.38 1.74
C ASN A 29 4.66 -12.71 0.62
N ASP A 30 4.03 -12.46 -0.53
CA ASP A 30 4.68 -11.78 -1.66
C ASP A 30 5.10 -10.35 -1.31
N TYR A 31 4.25 -9.64 -0.57
CA TYR A 31 4.60 -8.32 -0.07
C TYR A 31 5.75 -8.38 0.93
N ILE A 32 5.69 -9.32 1.88
CA ILE A 32 6.74 -9.47 2.91
C ILE A 32 8.10 -9.73 2.24
N SER A 33 8.14 -10.63 1.27
CA SER A 33 9.37 -10.95 0.55
C SER A 33 10.00 -9.71 -0.10
N THR A 34 9.16 -8.79 -0.56
CA THR A 34 9.63 -7.55 -1.19
C THR A 34 10.07 -6.53 -0.15
N ILE A 35 9.26 -6.30 0.89
CA ILE A 35 9.50 -5.19 1.82
C ILE A 35 10.75 -5.38 2.68
N LEU A 36 11.17 -6.62 2.92
CA LEU A 36 12.35 -6.89 3.76
C LEU A 36 13.60 -6.20 3.23
N ASN A 37 13.78 -6.13 1.92
CA ASN A 37 14.95 -5.50 1.29
C ASN A 37 14.60 -4.21 0.54
N ASN A 38 13.34 -3.78 0.59
CA ASN A 38 12.87 -2.64 -0.18
C ASN A 38 11.98 -1.72 0.65
N ASN A 39 12.33 -1.58 1.94
CA ASN A 39 11.58 -0.73 2.85
C ASN A 39 11.56 0.71 2.32
N GLY A 40 10.37 1.26 2.10
CA GLY A 40 10.21 2.62 1.61
C GLY A 40 10.63 2.85 0.16
N ALA A 41 10.87 1.80 -0.60
CA ALA A 41 11.42 1.89 -1.96
C ALA A 41 10.40 2.39 -3.00
N ARG A 42 10.92 2.81 -4.14
CA ARG A 42 10.13 3.27 -5.29
C ARG A 42 10.28 2.28 -6.44
N PRO A 43 9.20 1.98 -7.19
CA PRO A 43 9.30 1.05 -8.32
C PRO A 43 9.91 1.75 -9.54
N SER A 44 10.64 0.97 -10.36
CA SER A 44 11.21 1.50 -11.62
C SER A 44 10.13 1.73 -12.67
N LYS A 45 9.09 0.90 -12.68
CA LYS A 45 7.89 1.09 -13.50
C LYS A 45 6.79 1.48 -12.54
N LYS A 46 6.19 2.63 -12.75
CA LYS A 46 5.34 3.26 -11.73
C LYS A 46 3.90 3.54 -12.16
N ILE A 47 3.52 3.16 -13.37
CA ILE A 47 2.17 3.46 -13.88
C ILE A 47 1.32 2.20 -13.83
N PHE A 48 0.08 2.35 -13.42
CA PHE A 48 -0.90 1.25 -13.44
C PHE A 48 -2.28 1.78 -13.80
N ASP A 49 -3.11 0.88 -14.32
CA ASP A 49 -4.49 1.17 -14.63
C ASP A 49 -5.39 0.37 -13.68
N TYR A 50 -6.55 0.91 -13.38
CA TYR A 50 -7.55 0.19 -12.59
C TYR A 50 -8.95 0.66 -13.01
N GLU A 51 -9.89 -0.29 -13.08
CA GLU A 51 -11.27 0.00 -13.51
C GLU A 51 -11.27 0.83 -14.80
N ASN A 52 -11.88 2.01 -14.78
CA ASN A 52 -11.92 2.90 -15.93
C ASN A 52 -10.86 4.00 -15.88
N THR A 53 -9.92 3.91 -14.95
CA THR A 53 -8.87 4.90 -14.73
C THR A 53 -7.54 4.41 -15.33
N LYS A 54 -6.90 5.25 -16.11
CA LYS A 54 -5.60 4.97 -16.71
C LYS A 54 -4.55 5.94 -16.22
N GLY A 55 -3.32 5.46 -16.07
CA GLY A 55 -2.20 6.32 -15.77
C GLY A 55 -2.06 6.70 -14.29
N ALA A 56 -2.60 5.90 -13.38
CA ALA A 56 -2.37 6.09 -11.96
C ALA A 56 -0.89 5.83 -11.63
N VAL A 57 -0.38 6.46 -10.59
CA VAL A 57 1.05 6.42 -10.27
C VAL A 57 1.30 5.73 -8.94
N PHE A 58 2.19 4.74 -8.95
CA PHE A 58 2.71 4.12 -7.73
C PHE A 58 3.98 4.88 -7.36
N ASN A 59 3.91 5.75 -6.34
CA ASN A 59 5.03 6.60 -5.99
C ASN A 59 6.08 5.87 -5.14
N ARG A 60 5.65 5.25 -4.04
CA ARG A 60 6.57 4.52 -3.17
C ARG A 60 5.83 3.59 -2.21
N LEU A 61 6.55 2.57 -1.73
CA LEU A 61 6.09 1.75 -0.60
C LEU A 61 6.23 2.58 0.68
N HIS A 62 5.27 2.44 1.59
CA HIS A 62 5.43 2.99 2.94
C HIS A 62 6.46 2.15 3.69
N GLY A 63 7.20 2.78 4.60
CA GLY A 63 8.18 2.09 5.41
C GLY A 63 7.55 1.47 6.66
N LEU A 64 8.17 0.41 7.15
CA LEU A 64 7.70 -0.29 8.35
C LEU A 64 8.50 0.10 9.60
N THR A 65 9.39 1.09 9.50
CA THR A 65 10.22 1.55 10.61
C THR A 65 9.90 3.00 10.97
N GLU A 66 10.03 3.34 12.26
CA GLU A 66 9.71 4.67 12.76
C GLU A 66 10.55 5.77 12.11
N ASP A 67 11.76 5.45 11.70
CA ASP A 67 12.66 6.41 11.05
C ASP A 67 12.43 6.53 9.55
N SER A 68 11.47 5.77 8.99
CA SER A 68 11.10 5.92 7.59
C SER A 68 10.49 7.30 7.37
N SER A 69 10.79 7.91 6.22
CA SER A 69 10.17 9.18 5.84
C SER A 69 8.69 9.03 5.51
N SER A 70 8.19 7.79 5.44
CA SER A 70 6.79 7.49 5.17
C SER A 70 6.37 6.27 5.99
N PHE A 71 6.37 6.41 7.32
CA PHE A 71 6.07 5.30 8.24
C PHE A 71 4.60 4.93 8.20
N ILE A 72 4.31 3.66 7.93
CA ILE A 72 2.95 3.16 7.70
C ILE A 72 1.98 3.47 8.85
N LEU A 73 2.43 3.38 10.11
CA LEU A 73 1.56 3.64 11.26
C LEU A 73 1.19 5.11 11.37
N GLU A 74 2.09 6.02 11.03
CA GLU A 74 1.80 7.45 11.02
C GLU A 74 0.85 7.81 9.88
N VAL A 75 1.03 7.17 8.72
CA VAL A 75 0.14 7.37 7.57
C VAL A 75 -1.29 6.97 7.96
N LEU A 76 -1.44 5.79 8.55
CA LEU A 76 -2.77 5.31 8.94
C LEU A 76 -3.38 6.18 10.04
N GLU A 77 -2.57 6.65 10.98
CA GLU A 77 -3.04 7.53 12.06
C GLU A 77 -3.69 8.81 11.51
N ASP A 78 -3.15 9.34 10.41
CA ASP A 78 -3.70 10.55 9.78
C ASP A 78 -5.11 10.33 9.23
N TYR A 79 -5.54 9.08 9.04
CA TYR A 79 -6.85 8.75 8.47
C TYR A 79 -7.81 8.13 9.47
N GLN A 80 -7.49 8.16 10.77
CA GLN A 80 -8.31 7.54 11.82
C GLN A 80 -9.59 8.32 12.16
N ASP A 81 -9.81 9.43 11.51
CA ASP A 81 -11.05 10.22 11.66
C ASP A 81 -12.24 9.62 10.88
N GLY A 82 -12.09 8.40 10.36
CA GLY A 82 -13.15 7.70 9.63
C GLY A 82 -13.03 7.79 8.12
N ARG A 83 -12.06 8.53 7.60
CA ARG A 83 -11.87 8.63 6.15
C ARG A 83 -11.41 7.33 5.53
N MET A 84 -10.65 6.52 6.24
CA MET A 84 -10.24 5.20 5.78
C MET A 84 -10.93 4.14 6.62
N LEU A 85 -11.63 3.22 5.98
CA LEU A 85 -12.41 2.19 6.66
C LEU A 85 -11.52 1.21 7.42
N SER A 86 -12.06 0.67 8.53
CA SER A 86 -11.40 -0.39 9.27
C SER A 86 -11.18 -1.60 8.37
N GLY A 87 -10.00 -2.21 8.45
CA GLY A 87 -9.64 -3.34 7.60
C GLY A 87 -8.96 -2.96 6.30
N VAL A 88 -8.78 -1.67 6.05
CA VAL A 88 -8.06 -1.16 4.88
C VAL A 88 -6.71 -0.63 5.36
N VAL A 89 -5.61 -1.13 4.79
CA VAL A 89 -4.25 -0.81 5.25
C VAL A 89 -3.44 -0.20 4.11
N PRO A 90 -3.02 1.07 4.23
CA PRO A 90 -2.22 1.70 3.18
C PRO A 90 -0.79 1.17 3.21
N PHE A 91 -0.36 0.52 2.12
CA PHE A 91 1.02 0.01 2.03
C PHE A 91 1.89 0.80 1.06
N ALA A 92 1.28 1.63 0.24
CA ALA A 92 1.96 2.46 -0.75
C ALA A 92 1.12 3.71 -1.04
N CYS A 93 1.72 4.68 -1.71
CA CYS A 93 1.02 5.92 -2.03
C CYS A 93 1.30 6.36 -3.47
N ASP A 94 0.42 7.25 -3.96
CA ASP A 94 0.68 8.00 -5.17
C ASP A 94 1.28 9.38 -4.79
N PRO A 95 1.65 10.22 -5.76
CA PRO A 95 2.21 11.54 -5.45
C PRO A 95 1.16 12.61 -5.16
N PHE A 96 -0.14 12.27 -5.13
CA PHE A 96 -1.24 13.25 -5.04
C PHE A 96 -2.04 13.14 -3.74
N GLY A 97 -1.56 12.39 -2.77
CA GLY A 97 -2.24 12.25 -1.48
C GLY A 97 -3.16 11.03 -1.39
N ASN A 98 -3.20 10.20 -2.41
CA ASN A 98 -4.00 8.97 -2.41
C ASN A 98 -3.15 7.77 -1.97
N GLU A 99 -3.82 6.70 -1.55
CA GLU A 99 -3.15 5.53 -1.02
C GLU A 99 -3.48 4.28 -1.83
N ILE A 100 -2.51 3.36 -1.89
CA ILE A 100 -2.70 2.03 -2.45
C ILE A 100 -2.72 1.10 -1.24
N CYS A 101 -3.80 0.34 -1.10
CA CYS A 101 -4.09 -0.34 0.16
C CYS A 101 -4.35 -1.83 -0.03
N PHE A 102 -4.09 -2.59 1.03
CA PHE A 102 -4.64 -3.94 1.17
C PHE A 102 -6.02 -3.82 1.81
N ASP A 103 -7.00 -4.48 1.21
CA ASP A 103 -8.37 -4.51 1.72
C ASP A 103 -8.66 -5.88 2.32
N TYR A 104 -8.73 -5.93 3.65
CA TYR A 104 -8.95 -7.17 4.41
C TYR A 104 -10.42 -7.39 4.75
N ARG A 105 -11.33 -6.52 4.33
CA ARG A 105 -12.73 -6.56 4.78
C ARG A 105 -13.46 -7.83 4.32
N GLN A 106 -13.11 -8.37 3.16
CA GLN A 106 -13.74 -9.57 2.60
C GLN A 106 -13.02 -10.85 2.98
N ASN A 107 -11.71 -10.80 3.17
CA ASN A 107 -10.89 -11.97 3.46
C ASN A 107 -9.64 -11.55 4.23
N LYS A 108 -9.53 -12.03 5.47
CA LYS A 108 -8.42 -11.66 6.34
C LYS A 108 -7.09 -12.32 5.95
N GLU A 109 -7.13 -13.40 5.18
CA GLU A 109 -5.93 -14.12 4.80
C GLU A 109 -5.41 -13.70 3.41
N ASN A 110 -6.32 -13.29 2.53
CA ASN A 110 -5.98 -12.91 1.15
C ASN A 110 -6.63 -11.57 0.79
N PRO A 111 -6.02 -10.47 1.23
CA PRO A 111 -6.57 -9.14 0.93
C PRO A 111 -6.45 -8.84 -0.57
N THR A 112 -7.39 -8.06 -1.09
CA THR A 112 -7.27 -7.51 -2.43
C THR A 112 -6.49 -6.19 -2.36
N VAL A 113 -6.13 -5.66 -3.52
CA VAL A 113 -5.44 -4.37 -3.62
C VAL A 113 -6.41 -3.34 -4.17
N VAL A 114 -6.55 -2.24 -3.44
CA VAL A 114 -7.50 -1.18 -3.78
C VAL A 114 -6.81 0.19 -3.80
N PHE A 115 -7.40 1.12 -4.54
CA PHE A 115 -7.00 2.52 -4.56
C PHE A 115 -7.93 3.30 -3.64
N TRP A 116 -7.37 4.16 -2.81
CA TRP A 116 -8.12 5.00 -1.89
C TRP A 116 -7.94 6.47 -2.29
N ASP A 117 -9.06 7.12 -2.64
CA ASP A 117 -9.07 8.51 -3.08
C ASP A 117 -9.36 9.44 -1.90
N HIS A 118 -8.38 10.25 -1.52
CA HIS A 118 -8.48 11.11 -0.33
C HIS A 118 -9.57 12.16 -0.43
N GLU A 119 -9.86 12.66 -1.62
CA GLU A 119 -10.92 13.68 -1.80
C GLU A 119 -12.30 13.09 -1.62
N ILE A 120 -12.55 11.93 -2.23
CA ILE A 120 -13.84 11.25 -2.10
C ILE A 120 -14.06 10.81 -0.65
N ALA A 121 -12.99 10.42 0.05
CA ALA A 121 -13.08 9.87 1.40
C ALA A 121 -13.65 10.89 2.42
N TYR A 122 -13.52 12.18 2.17
CA TYR A 122 -14.09 13.19 3.08
C TYR A 122 -15.61 13.09 3.17
N GLU A 123 -16.28 12.76 2.08
CA GLU A 123 -17.73 12.70 2.03
C GLU A 123 -18.27 11.27 2.00
N ASP A 124 -17.51 10.35 1.42
CA ASP A 124 -17.96 8.98 1.21
C ASP A 124 -16.78 8.00 1.35
N PRO A 125 -16.42 7.58 2.59
CA PRO A 125 -15.31 6.65 2.79
C PRO A 125 -15.46 5.33 2.03
N ASP A 126 -16.66 4.80 1.87
CA ASP A 126 -16.91 3.58 1.08
C ASP A 126 -16.64 3.81 -0.40
N GLY A 127 -17.15 4.92 -0.93
CA GLY A 127 -16.99 5.26 -2.34
C GLY A 127 -15.58 5.65 -2.73
N ALA A 128 -14.70 5.88 -1.74
CA ALA A 128 -13.30 6.22 -1.98
C ALA A 128 -12.46 5.03 -2.44
N LEU A 129 -12.95 3.80 -2.30
CA LEU A 129 -12.21 2.59 -2.59
C LEU A 129 -12.56 2.04 -3.97
N SER A 130 -11.54 1.78 -4.78
CA SER A 130 -11.68 1.19 -6.11
C SER A 130 -10.77 -0.02 -6.23
N HIS A 131 -11.29 -1.12 -6.78
CA HIS A 131 -10.50 -2.35 -6.92
C HIS A 131 -9.39 -2.16 -7.97
N ILE A 132 -8.16 -2.56 -7.64
CA ILE A 132 -7.05 -2.58 -8.58
C ILE A 132 -6.80 -4.01 -9.07
N CYS A 133 -6.56 -4.93 -8.14
CA CYS A 133 -6.24 -6.32 -8.47
C CYS A 133 -6.33 -7.19 -7.21
N ASP A 134 -6.04 -8.49 -7.34
CA ASP A 134 -6.27 -9.44 -6.25
C ASP A 134 -5.03 -9.75 -5.40
N SER A 135 -3.85 -9.31 -5.79
CA SER A 135 -2.64 -9.55 -5.01
C SER A 135 -1.56 -8.50 -5.27
N PHE A 136 -0.58 -8.44 -4.37
CA PHE A 136 0.58 -7.57 -4.51
C PHE A 136 1.39 -7.94 -5.77
N THR A 137 1.63 -9.23 -6.00
CA THR A 137 2.35 -9.70 -7.19
C THR A 137 1.65 -9.25 -8.47
N GLU A 138 0.33 -9.38 -8.52
CA GLU A 138 -0.45 -8.94 -9.69
C GLU A 138 -0.29 -7.45 -9.92
N LEU A 139 -0.29 -6.63 -8.87
CA LEU A 139 -0.05 -5.20 -9.00
C LEU A 139 1.33 -4.92 -9.60
N VAL A 140 2.37 -5.53 -9.05
CA VAL A 140 3.75 -5.32 -9.51
C VAL A 140 3.91 -5.72 -10.97
N ASP A 141 3.30 -6.84 -11.37
CA ASP A 141 3.37 -7.34 -12.74
C ASP A 141 2.66 -6.45 -13.75
N LYS A 142 1.66 -5.70 -13.31
CA LYS A 142 0.92 -4.81 -14.23
C LYS A 142 1.50 -3.40 -14.31
N LEU A 143 2.51 -3.06 -13.51
CA LEU A 143 3.16 -1.74 -13.60
C LEU A 143 3.89 -1.58 -14.93
N TYR A 144 3.79 -0.39 -15.51
CA TYR A 144 4.44 -0.09 -16.78
C TYR A 144 5.09 1.29 -16.76
N GLU A 145 5.90 1.58 -17.77
CA GLU A 145 6.55 2.87 -17.94
C GLU A 145 5.67 3.80 -18.77
N GLU A 146 5.80 5.07 -18.51
CA GLU A 146 5.10 6.08 -19.31
C GLU A 146 5.49 6.00 -20.79
#